data_b3ff9ec31f3c737c2ce6cf8b3d760345
#
_entry.id   b3ff9ec31f3c737c2ce6cf8b3d760345
#
_cell.length_a   1.000
_cell.length_b   1.000
_cell.length_c   1.000
_cell.angle_alpha   90.00
_cell.angle_beta   90.00
_cell.angle_gamma   90.00
#
_symmetry.space_group_name_H-M   'P 1'
#
loop_
_entity.id
_entity.type
_entity.pdbx_description
1 polymer ?
#
loop_
_entity_poly.entity_id
_entity_poly.type
_entity_poly.pdbx_seq_one_letter_code
_entity_poly.pdbx_strand_id
1 'polypeptide(L)'
;LKIIREKDKKKKSIEQICNESIMPKLYSIDNNSFVLWEGRETFISSLIESVENNKLMYLYGKWHRGIGKSSFIANLSKEYDIPIITTSRMQKKLFVNELHVPENKVFFMHNEEYSNDTKYRRNEFNKFADNENRMYALVDLWGAQGGHFKMINKYFDENDIKGTLLGFVSDDVQYRLK
;
A
#
# COMPACT_ATOMS: atom_id res chain seq x y z
N LEU A 1 -6.30 -1.25 -13.28
CA LEU A 1 -6.20 0.24 -13.22
C LEU A 1 -6.90 0.96 -14.37
N LYS A 2 -7.47 0.21 -15.29
CA LYS A 2 -8.30 0.78 -16.36
C LYS A 2 -9.45 1.66 -15.81
N ILE A 3 -10.02 1.26 -14.67
CA ILE A 3 -11.09 2.00 -13.98
C ILE A 3 -10.60 3.34 -13.42
N ILE A 4 -9.36 3.38 -12.93
CA ILE A 4 -8.74 4.63 -12.44
C ILE A 4 -8.44 5.57 -13.62
N ARG A 5 -8.00 5.05 -14.76
CA ARG A 5 -7.70 5.85 -15.95
C ARG A 5 -8.93 6.48 -16.62
N GLU A 6 -10.06 5.82 -16.58
CA GLU A 6 -11.28 6.29 -17.28
C GLU A 6 -12.04 7.38 -16.51
N LYS A 7 -11.94 7.41 -15.18
CA LYS A 7 -12.69 8.36 -14.35
C LYS A 7 -12.01 9.72 -14.14
N ASP A 8 -10.69 9.84 -14.35
CA ASP A 8 -9.94 10.95 -13.77
C ASP A 8 -8.83 11.56 -14.64
N LYS A 9 -9.22 12.15 -15.75
CA LYS A 9 -8.27 12.90 -16.62
C LYS A 9 -7.60 14.13 -15.96
N LYS A 10 -8.01 14.50 -14.74
CA LYS A 10 -7.48 15.66 -14.00
C LYS A 10 -6.61 15.29 -12.80
N LYS A 11 -6.47 14.00 -12.47
CA LYS A 11 -5.68 13.55 -11.32
C LYS A 11 -4.21 13.40 -11.68
N LYS A 12 -3.35 13.49 -10.66
CA LYS A 12 -1.93 13.21 -10.81
C LYS A 12 -1.71 11.80 -11.34
N SER A 13 -0.79 11.66 -12.29
CA SER A 13 -0.40 10.33 -12.77
C SER A 13 0.33 9.54 -11.68
N ILE A 14 0.37 8.21 -11.81
CA ILE A 14 1.14 7.36 -10.89
C ILE A 14 2.61 7.75 -10.90
N GLU A 15 3.17 8.09 -12.07
CA GLU A 15 4.54 8.57 -12.19
C GLU A 15 4.79 9.87 -11.41
N GLN A 16 3.88 10.85 -11.49
CA GLN A 16 3.97 12.06 -10.69
C GLN A 16 3.93 11.77 -9.19
N ILE A 17 3.04 10.89 -8.74
CA ILE A 17 2.94 10.49 -7.33
C ILE A 17 4.23 9.79 -6.89
N CYS A 18 4.79 8.90 -7.71
CA CYS A 18 6.08 8.27 -7.43
C CYS A 18 7.20 9.30 -7.26
N ASN A 19 7.31 10.24 -8.19
CA ASN A 19 8.36 11.25 -8.15
C ASN A 19 8.25 12.21 -6.96
N GLU A 20 7.04 12.51 -6.51
CA GLU A 20 6.79 13.33 -5.33
C GLU A 20 7.01 12.58 -4.01
N SER A 21 6.85 11.27 -4.00
CA SER A 21 6.83 10.45 -2.78
C SER A 21 8.14 9.73 -2.51
N ILE A 22 8.77 9.20 -3.56
CA ILE A 22 9.97 8.37 -3.44
C ILE A 22 11.21 9.26 -3.35
N MET A 23 11.98 9.08 -2.28
CA MET A 23 13.16 9.91 -2.00
C MET A 23 14.22 9.78 -3.10
N PRO A 24 14.76 10.90 -3.59
CA PRO A 24 15.80 10.90 -4.63
C PRO A 24 17.17 10.44 -4.12
N LYS A 25 17.38 10.46 -2.80
CA LYS A 25 18.68 10.17 -2.17
C LYS A 25 18.51 9.29 -0.96
N LEU A 26 19.42 8.34 -0.78
CA LEU A 26 19.59 7.60 0.46
C LEU A 26 20.66 8.29 1.32
N TYR A 27 20.37 8.41 2.61
CA TYR A 27 21.35 8.83 3.59
C TYR A 27 22.16 7.60 4.03
N SER A 28 23.48 7.65 3.89
CA SER A 28 24.35 6.69 4.55
C SER A 28 24.43 7.04 6.03
N ILE A 29 24.08 6.10 6.88
CA ILE A 29 24.12 6.29 8.34
C ILE A 29 25.57 6.43 8.84
N ASP A 30 26.54 5.90 8.10
CA ASP A 30 27.91 5.77 8.59
C ASP A 30 28.80 6.99 8.40
N ASN A 31 28.47 7.93 7.52
CA ASN A 31 29.37 9.05 7.19
C ASN A 31 28.70 10.39 6.92
N ASN A 32 27.45 10.62 7.27
CA ASN A 32 26.73 11.87 6.91
C ASN A 32 26.80 12.21 5.40
N SER A 33 27.14 11.27 4.57
CA SER A 33 27.23 11.48 3.13
C SER A 33 25.94 11.05 2.44
N PHE A 34 25.46 11.90 1.57
CA PHE A 34 24.35 11.59 0.69
C PHE A 34 24.85 10.64 -0.41
N VAL A 35 24.35 9.44 -0.44
CA VAL A 35 24.57 8.53 -1.56
C VAL A 35 23.37 8.64 -2.48
N LEU A 36 23.62 8.94 -3.75
CA LEU A 36 22.61 8.83 -4.80
C LEU A 36 22.14 7.38 -4.87
N TRP A 37 20.84 7.18 -4.80
CA TRP A 37 20.29 5.85 -5.02
C TRP A 37 20.28 5.53 -6.50
N GLU A 38 21.30 4.83 -6.95
CA GLU A 38 21.48 4.47 -8.37
C GLU A 38 20.32 3.64 -8.93
N GLY A 39 19.63 2.90 -8.07
CA GLY A 39 18.46 2.09 -8.45
C GLY A 39 17.11 2.82 -8.42
N ARG A 40 17.08 4.12 -8.11
CA ARG A 40 15.80 4.85 -7.92
C ARG A 40 14.92 4.82 -9.16
N GLU A 41 15.47 5.07 -10.30
CA GLU A 41 14.74 5.10 -11.58
C GLU A 41 14.18 3.73 -11.94
N THR A 42 14.96 2.68 -11.76
CA THR A 42 14.53 1.29 -11.94
C THR A 42 13.43 0.93 -10.95
N PHE A 43 13.56 1.36 -9.70
CA PHE A 43 12.55 1.13 -8.67
C PHE A 43 11.23 1.83 -9.03
N ILE A 44 11.27 3.09 -9.42
CA ILE A 44 10.08 3.84 -9.84
C ILE A 44 9.43 3.18 -11.06
N SER A 45 10.20 2.79 -12.06
CA SER A 45 9.68 2.10 -13.25
C SER A 45 8.99 0.78 -12.88
N SER A 46 9.61 -0.01 -12.00
CA SER A 46 9.04 -1.27 -11.51
C SER A 46 7.78 -1.04 -10.69
N LEU A 47 7.74 0.05 -9.91
CA LEU A 47 6.58 0.42 -9.13
C LEU A 47 5.39 0.82 -10.02
N ILE A 48 5.64 1.65 -11.00
CA ILE A 48 4.63 2.05 -11.99
C ILE A 48 4.08 0.82 -12.69
N GLU A 49 4.94 -0.06 -13.17
CA GLU A 49 4.56 -1.32 -13.82
C GLU A 49 3.73 -2.21 -12.89
N SER A 50 4.14 -2.35 -11.63
CA SER A 50 3.41 -3.15 -10.63
C SER A 50 1.99 -2.62 -10.42
N VAL A 51 1.84 -1.31 -10.27
CA VAL A 51 0.52 -0.68 -10.10
C VAL A 51 -0.31 -0.80 -11.38
N GLU A 52 0.27 -0.59 -12.54
CA GLU A 52 -0.44 -0.68 -13.83
C GLU A 52 -0.90 -2.10 -14.16
N ASN A 53 -0.14 -3.10 -13.74
CA ASN A 53 -0.46 -4.52 -13.95
C ASN A 53 -1.20 -5.17 -12.78
N ASN A 54 -1.63 -4.39 -11.78
CA ASN A 54 -2.33 -4.87 -10.59
C ASN A 54 -1.53 -5.91 -9.79
N LYS A 55 -0.24 -5.68 -9.61
CA LYS A 55 0.67 -6.58 -8.88
C LYS A 55 1.20 -5.95 -7.62
N LEU A 56 1.40 -6.77 -6.60
CA LEU A 56 2.13 -6.37 -5.40
C LEU A 56 3.63 -6.30 -5.68
N MET A 57 4.30 -5.32 -5.11
CA MET A 57 5.76 -5.21 -5.14
C MET A 57 6.35 -5.81 -3.87
N TYR A 58 7.12 -6.88 -4.03
CA TYR A 58 7.83 -7.51 -2.93
C TYR A 58 9.19 -6.86 -2.74
N LEU A 59 9.46 -6.41 -1.52
CA LEU A 59 10.70 -5.72 -1.17
C LEU A 59 11.48 -6.53 -0.13
N TYR A 60 12.75 -6.76 -0.40
CA TYR A 60 13.62 -7.54 0.45
C TYR A 60 14.77 -6.69 1.00
N GLY A 61 15.01 -6.80 2.31
CA GLY A 61 16.16 -6.23 2.98
C GLY A 61 16.02 -4.77 3.43
N LYS A 62 17.04 -4.31 4.15
CA LYS A 62 17.07 -3.00 4.82
C LYS A 62 17.09 -1.80 3.86
N TRP A 63 17.49 -2.00 2.64
CA TRP A 63 17.69 -0.97 1.61
C TRP A 63 16.44 -0.17 1.26
N HIS A 64 15.29 -0.74 1.51
CA HIS A 64 14.01 -0.14 1.14
C HIS A 64 13.31 0.59 2.30
N ARG A 65 13.98 0.70 3.46
CA ARG A 65 13.46 1.52 4.57
C ARG A 65 13.67 3.00 4.30
N GLY A 66 12.66 3.81 4.64
CA GLY A 66 12.75 5.26 4.55
C GLY A 66 12.82 5.84 3.14
N ILE A 67 12.49 5.08 2.11
CA ILE A 67 12.53 5.57 0.72
C ILE A 67 11.24 6.26 0.27
N GLY A 68 10.21 6.31 1.13
CA GLY A 68 8.94 6.98 0.82
C GLY A 68 7.80 6.06 0.43
N LYS A 69 7.88 4.75 0.68
CA LYS A 69 6.80 3.80 0.37
C LYS A 69 5.46 4.17 0.98
N SER A 70 5.44 4.45 2.28
CA SER A 70 4.22 4.84 2.97
C SER A 70 3.68 6.17 2.46
N SER A 71 4.56 7.12 2.13
CA SER A 71 4.16 8.39 1.49
C SER A 71 3.53 8.15 0.12
N PHE A 72 4.08 7.25 -0.67
CA PHE A 72 3.51 6.86 -1.97
C PHE A 72 2.11 6.26 -1.80
N ILE A 73 1.94 5.31 -0.89
CA ILE A 73 0.65 4.68 -0.58
C ILE A 73 -0.36 5.73 -0.11
N ALA A 74 0.04 6.63 0.79
CA ALA A 74 -0.82 7.72 1.27
C ALA A 74 -1.27 8.64 0.14
N ASN A 75 -0.35 9.05 -0.73
CA ASN A 75 -0.66 9.95 -1.84
C ASN A 75 -1.53 9.27 -2.90
N LEU A 76 -1.28 7.99 -3.18
CA LEU A 76 -2.11 7.21 -4.10
C LEU A 76 -3.54 7.05 -3.55
N SER A 77 -3.68 6.77 -2.26
CA SER A 77 -4.99 6.68 -1.59
C SER A 77 -5.77 7.98 -1.68
N LYS A 78 -5.11 9.10 -1.37
CA LYS A 78 -5.74 10.43 -1.42
C LYS A 78 -6.16 10.83 -2.82
N GLU A 79 -5.33 10.56 -3.82
CA GLU A 79 -5.58 10.95 -5.20
C GLU A 79 -6.68 10.11 -5.86
N TYR A 80 -6.67 8.80 -5.62
CA TYR A 80 -7.56 7.86 -6.31
C TYR A 80 -8.69 7.31 -5.45
N ASP A 81 -8.82 7.78 -4.21
CA ASP A 81 -9.87 7.35 -3.29
C ASP A 81 -9.87 5.83 -3.03
N ILE A 82 -8.69 5.28 -2.77
CA ILE A 82 -8.49 3.84 -2.54
C ILE A 82 -8.23 3.60 -1.06
N PRO A 83 -8.90 2.63 -0.41
CA PRO A 83 -8.64 2.31 0.99
C PRO A 83 -7.27 1.68 1.19
N ILE A 84 -6.69 1.93 2.36
CA ILE A 84 -5.41 1.36 2.81
C ILE A 84 -5.69 0.28 3.86
N ILE A 85 -5.08 -0.88 3.68
CA ILE A 85 -5.03 -1.94 4.68
C ILE A 85 -3.63 -2.00 5.27
N THR A 86 -3.51 -1.91 6.59
CA THR A 86 -2.25 -2.03 7.32
C THR A 86 -2.29 -3.23 8.27
N THR A 87 -1.12 -3.67 8.73
CA THR A 87 -1.01 -4.80 9.67
C THR A 87 -0.98 -4.39 11.13
N SER A 88 -0.89 -3.09 11.43
CA SER A 88 -0.80 -2.62 12.81
C SER A 88 -1.50 -1.29 13.04
N ARG A 89 -1.92 -1.07 14.29
CA ARG A 89 -2.47 0.21 14.74
C ARG A 89 -1.44 1.35 14.64
N MET A 90 -0.17 1.03 14.79
CA MET A 90 0.90 2.02 14.67
C MET A 90 1.00 2.53 13.22
N GLN A 91 0.95 1.65 12.24
CA GLN A 91 0.89 2.04 10.83
C GLN A 91 -0.38 2.84 10.52
N LYS A 92 -1.53 2.45 11.06
CA LYS A 92 -2.75 3.25 10.91
C LYS A 92 -2.56 4.68 11.43
N LYS A 93 -1.97 4.84 12.61
CA LYS A 93 -1.65 6.17 13.17
C LYS A 93 -0.69 6.95 12.29
N LEU A 94 0.33 6.31 11.73
CA LEU A 94 1.26 6.94 10.77
C LEU A 94 0.48 7.52 9.57
N PHE A 95 -0.35 6.73 8.94
CA PHE A 95 -1.13 7.19 7.78
C PHE A 95 -2.09 8.32 8.12
N VAL A 96 -2.80 8.23 9.24
CA VAL A 96 -3.80 9.23 9.63
C VAL A 96 -3.14 10.51 10.17
N ASN A 97 -2.22 10.40 11.12
CA ASN A 97 -1.70 11.54 11.86
C ASN A 97 -0.54 12.23 11.15
N GLU A 98 0.35 11.48 10.51
CA GLU A 98 1.55 12.04 9.89
C GLU A 98 1.41 12.22 8.37
N LEU A 99 0.77 11.29 7.69
CA LEU A 99 0.58 11.33 6.25
C LEU A 99 -0.78 11.92 5.82
N HIS A 100 -1.60 12.30 6.81
CA HIS A 100 -2.87 13.00 6.60
C HIS A 100 -3.85 12.30 5.67
N VAL A 101 -3.87 10.97 5.71
CA VAL A 101 -4.91 10.18 5.04
C VAL A 101 -6.18 10.22 5.90
N PRO A 102 -7.36 10.51 5.34
CA PRO A 102 -8.61 10.45 6.09
C PRO A 102 -8.79 9.11 6.80
N GLU A 103 -9.18 9.14 8.07
CA GLU A 103 -9.29 7.92 8.88
C GLU A 103 -10.27 6.90 8.30
N ASN A 104 -11.32 7.36 7.64
CA ASN A 104 -12.29 6.50 6.98
C ASN A 104 -11.73 5.72 5.78
N LYS A 105 -10.51 6.00 5.36
CA LYS A 105 -9.79 5.26 4.30
C LYS A 105 -8.72 4.32 4.82
N VAL A 106 -8.39 4.35 6.11
CA VAL A 106 -7.32 3.55 6.69
C VAL A 106 -7.87 2.50 7.63
N PHE A 107 -7.62 1.25 7.29
CA PHE A 107 -8.06 0.08 8.03
C PHE A 107 -6.86 -0.74 8.47
N PHE A 108 -6.90 -1.30 9.65
CA PHE A 108 -5.91 -2.30 10.03
C PHE A 108 -6.55 -3.69 10.09
N MET A 109 -5.77 -4.69 9.74
CA MET A 109 -6.17 -6.08 9.77
C MET A 109 -5.07 -6.90 10.46
N HIS A 110 -5.41 -7.52 11.56
CA HIS A 110 -4.50 -8.32 12.35
C HIS A 110 -5.06 -9.74 12.53
N ASN A 111 -4.21 -10.68 12.94
CA ASN A 111 -4.61 -12.08 13.12
C ASN A 111 -5.70 -12.31 14.16
N GLU A 112 -5.91 -11.36 15.07
CA GLU A 112 -6.94 -11.47 16.11
C GLU A 112 -8.26 -10.89 15.63
N GLU A 113 -9.30 -11.67 15.80
CA GLU A 113 -10.65 -11.36 15.32
C GLU A 113 -11.20 -10.04 15.86
N TYR A 114 -10.82 -9.68 17.08
CA TYR A 114 -11.28 -8.48 17.76
C TYR A 114 -10.60 -7.18 17.39
N SER A 115 -9.55 -7.23 16.59
CA SER A 115 -8.76 -6.05 16.24
C SER A 115 -8.79 -5.68 14.75
N ASN A 116 -9.68 -6.28 13.98
CA ASN A 116 -9.80 -6.02 12.56
C ASN A 116 -10.76 -4.88 12.25
N ASP A 117 -10.25 -3.75 11.84
CA ASP A 117 -11.05 -2.60 11.42
C ASP A 117 -12.03 -2.94 10.29
N THR A 118 -11.61 -3.73 9.32
CA THR A 118 -12.46 -4.13 8.19
C THR A 118 -13.70 -4.90 8.63
N LYS A 119 -13.60 -5.63 9.72
CA LYS A 119 -14.75 -6.38 10.28
C LYS A 119 -15.71 -5.46 11.03
N TYR A 120 -15.19 -4.58 11.88
CA TYR A 120 -16.01 -3.64 12.64
C TYR A 120 -16.57 -2.51 11.80
N ARG A 121 -15.81 -2.07 10.80
CA ARG A 121 -16.16 -0.98 9.88
C ARG A 121 -16.51 -1.51 8.49
N ARG A 122 -17.13 -2.68 8.44
CA ARG A 122 -17.46 -3.39 7.20
C ARG A 122 -18.20 -2.52 6.19
N ASN A 123 -19.21 -1.80 6.65
CA ASN A 123 -20.02 -0.96 5.77
C ASN A 123 -19.21 0.20 5.20
N GLU A 124 -18.28 0.76 5.96
CA GLU A 124 -17.38 1.81 5.48
C GLU A 124 -16.37 1.26 4.46
N PHE A 125 -15.79 0.10 4.75
CA PHE A 125 -14.83 -0.52 3.85
C PHE A 125 -15.46 -0.96 2.53
N ASN A 126 -16.62 -1.60 2.60
CA ASN A 126 -17.30 -2.12 1.40
C ASN A 126 -17.80 -1.02 0.46
N LYS A 127 -17.94 0.23 0.92
CA LYS A 127 -18.27 1.38 0.07
C LYS A 127 -17.22 1.71 -0.99
N PHE A 128 -15.99 1.23 -0.82
CA PHE A 128 -14.94 1.40 -1.81
C PHE A 128 -15.06 0.43 -3.01
N ALA A 129 -15.92 -0.57 -2.93
CA ALA A 129 -16.23 -1.44 -4.06
C ALA A 129 -17.06 -0.68 -5.11
N ASP A 130 -16.81 -1.00 -6.38
CA ASP A 130 -17.59 -0.46 -7.49
C ASP A 130 -18.94 -1.20 -7.67
N ASN A 131 -19.71 -0.80 -8.68
CA ASN A 131 -21.02 -1.39 -8.97
C ASN A 131 -20.97 -2.87 -9.34
N GLU A 132 -19.81 -3.40 -9.71
CA GLU A 132 -19.59 -4.82 -10.01
C GLU A 132 -18.91 -5.56 -8.84
N ASN A 133 -18.93 -4.93 -7.66
CA ASN A 133 -18.29 -5.45 -6.46
C ASN A 133 -16.79 -5.71 -6.60
N ARG A 134 -16.10 -4.87 -7.39
CA ARG A 134 -14.64 -4.88 -7.53
C ARG A 134 -14.05 -3.78 -6.69
N MET A 135 -12.93 -4.07 -6.02
CA MET A 135 -12.25 -3.13 -5.14
C MET A 135 -10.74 -3.21 -5.34
N TYR A 136 -10.12 -2.04 -5.43
CA TYR A 136 -8.68 -1.92 -5.19
C TYR A 136 -8.45 -1.56 -3.73
N ALA A 137 -7.50 -2.23 -3.09
CA ALA A 137 -7.05 -1.86 -1.75
C ALA A 137 -5.53 -1.72 -1.75
N LEU A 138 -5.05 -0.66 -1.13
CA LEU A 138 -3.62 -0.41 -0.98
C LEU A 138 -3.11 -1.11 0.28
N VAL A 139 -1.94 -1.71 0.18
CA VAL A 139 -1.30 -2.38 1.31
C VAL A 139 0.13 -1.87 1.51
N ASP A 140 0.48 -1.67 2.77
CA ASP A 140 1.84 -1.45 3.22
C ASP A 140 2.08 -2.46 4.36
N LEU A 141 2.40 -3.69 3.96
CA LEU A 141 2.48 -4.84 4.85
C LEU A 141 3.93 -5.11 5.23
N TRP A 142 4.39 -4.36 6.22
CA TRP A 142 5.71 -4.55 6.78
C TRP A 142 5.74 -5.79 7.69
N GLY A 143 6.62 -6.75 7.38
CA GLY A 143 6.69 -8.01 8.11
C GLY A 143 5.43 -8.86 7.97
N ALA A 144 4.70 -8.72 6.86
CA ALA A 144 3.49 -9.49 6.61
C ALA A 144 3.80 -10.97 6.48
N GLN A 145 3.15 -11.77 7.29
CA GLN A 145 3.17 -13.21 7.16
C GLN A 145 2.06 -13.68 6.21
N GLY A 146 2.22 -14.87 5.67
CA GLY A 146 1.22 -15.47 4.78
C GLY A 146 -0.21 -15.49 5.35
N GLY A 147 -0.34 -15.49 6.68
CA GLY A 147 -1.63 -15.38 7.38
C GLY A 147 -2.39 -14.09 7.11
N HIS A 148 -1.69 -12.97 6.89
CA HIS A 148 -2.34 -11.70 6.56
C HIS A 148 -3.05 -11.76 5.21
N PHE A 149 -2.42 -12.34 4.21
CA PHE A 149 -3.02 -12.50 2.89
C PHE A 149 -4.23 -13.43 2.91
N LYS A 150 -4.13 -14.55 3.63
CA LYS A 150 -5.27 -15.45 3.81
C LYS A 150 -6.46 -14.75 4.46
N MET A 151 -6.20 -13.92 5.45
CA MET A 151 -7.22 -13.17 6.15
C MET A 151 -7.87 -12.11 5.25
N ILE A 152 -7.08 -11.38 4.47
CA ILE A 152 -7.56 -10.39 3.51
C ILE A 152 -8.42 -11.07 2.43
N ASN A 153 -7.93 -12.15 1.85
CA ASN A 153 -8.65 -12.90 0.84
C ASN A 153 -9.95 -13.49 1.38
N LYS A 154 -9.91 -14.06 2.59
CA LYS A 154 -11.11 -14.55 3.27
C LYS A 154 -12.15 -13.44 3.46
N TYR A 155 -11.73 -12.24 3.85
CA TYR A 155 -12.65 -11.11 3.98
C TYR A 155 -13.30 -10.76 2.63
N PHE A 156 -12.54 -10.70 1.56
CA PHE A 156 -13.08 -10.43 0.22
C PHE A 156 -14.06 -11.51 -0.21
N ASP A 157 -13.73 -12.78 -0.02
CA ASP A 157 -14.60 -13.91 -0.38
C ASP A 157 -15.90 -13.88 0.43
N GLU A 158 -15.84 -13.66 1.75
CA GLU A 158 -17.01 -13.60 2.63
C GLU A 158 -17.94 -12.41 2.32
N ASN A 159 -17.43 -11.37 1.70
CA ASN A 159 -18.20 -10.19 1.30
C ASN A 159 -18.53 -10.15 -0.20
N ASP A 160 -18.20 -11.22 -0.92
CA ASP A 160 -18.39 -11.32 -2.37
C ASP A 160 -17.74 -10.17 -3.16
N ILE A 161 -16.56 -9.74 -2.69
CA ILE A 161 -15.80 -8.65 -3.29
C ILE A 161 -14.65 -9.22 -4.12
N LYS A 162 -14.54 -8.78 -5.37
CA LYS A 162 -13.38 -9.04 -6.22
C LYS A 162 -12.27 -8.03 -5.91
N GLY A 163 -11.52 -8.32 -4.84
CA GLY A 163 -10.46 -7.43 -4.37
C GLY A 163 -9.15 -7.60 -5.11
N THR A 164 -8.50 -6.48 -5.42
CA THR A 164 -7.13 -6.44 -5.96
C THR A 164 -6.26 -5.63 -5.01
N LEU A 165 -5.17 -6.24 -4.55
CA LEU A 165 -4.22 -5.58 -3.65
C LEU A 165 -3.09 -4.93 -4.45
N LEU A 166 -2.76 -3.71 -4.10
CA LEU A 166 -1.67 -2.92 -4.69
C LEU A 166 -0.78 -2.39 -3.57
N GLY A 167 0.50 -2.29 -3.81
CA GLY A 167 1.44 -1.68 -2.86
C GLY A 167 2.63 -2.55 -2.53
N PHE A 168 3.00 -2.57 -1.26
CA PHE A 168 4.25 -3.17 -0.82
C PHE A 168 4.06 -4.27 0.20
N VAL A 169 4.81 -5.35 -0.02
CA VAL A 169 5.03 -6.38 0.98
C VAL A 169 6.52 -6.43 1.24
N SER A 170 6.94 -6.11 2.45
CA SER A 170 8.32 -6.24 2.84
C SER A 170 8.46 -7.28 3.91
N ASP A 171 9.40 -8.18 3.70
CA ASP A 171 9.77 -9.22 4.62
C ASP A 171 11.24 -9.05 4.99
N ASP A 172 11.51 -8.68 6.23
CA ASP A 172 12.86 -8.63 6.77
C ASP A 172 13.42 -10.03 7.05
N VAL A 173 12.54 -11.00 7.01
CA VAL A 173 12.87 -12.37 7.36
C VAL A 173 12.76 -13.25 6.14
N GLN A 174 13.78 -14.00 5.89
CA GLN A 174 13.80 -14.99 4.82
C GLN A 174 12.74 -16.09 4.93
N TYR A 175 11.62 -15.88 5.57
CA TYR A 175 10.46 -16.77 5.53
C TYR A 175 9.67 -16.49 4.26
N ARG A 176 10.15 -17.15 3.24
CA ARG A 176 9.47 -17.10 2.06
C ARG A 176 8.43 -18.02 1.99
N LEU A 177 7.47 -17.57 1.46
CA LEU A 177 6.55 -18.32 0.65
C LEU A 177 7.25 -19.53 0.02
N LYS A 178 7.27 -20.61 0.74
CA LYS A 178 7.45 -21.92 0.17
C LYS A 178 6.10 -22.40 -0.38
#